data_c5c3ae9b02100b0b0c90cd79518c06e0
#
_entry.id   c5c3ae9b02100b0b0c90cd79518c06e0
#
_cell.length_a   1.000
_cell.length_b   1.000
_cell.length_c   1.000
_cell.angle_alpha   90.00
_cell.angle_beta   90.00
_cell.angle_gamma   90.00
#
_symmetry.space_group_name_H-M   'P 1'
#
loop_
_entity.id
_entity.type
_entity.pdbx_description
1 polymer ?
#
loop_
_entity_poly.entity_id
_entity_poly.type
_entity_poly.pdbx_seq_one_letter_code
_entity_poly.pdbx_strand_id
1 'polypeptide(L)'
;MKRKTIDIITLGCSKNLVDSEQLMRQLEEVGYSVTHDTENPQGEIAVINTCGFIGDAKEESINMILEFAERKEEGDLKKLFVMGCLSERYLKELAVEIPQVDKFYGKFNWKELLQDLGKVYHDELYIERTLTTPQHYAYLKISEGCDRKCSYCAIPIITGHHISKPMEEILDEVRYLVSQGVKEFQVIAQELTYYGIDRYKKQMLPELIERISDIPGVEWIRLHYAYPAHFPTDLFRVMRERDNVCKYMDIALQHISDNMLKLMRRQVSKEDTYQLIEQFRKEVPGIHLRTTLMVGHPGETEEDFEDLKEFVRKVRFDRMGAFAYSEEEGTYAAETYEDSIPQEVKQARLDELMDIQQGISAELSAEKIGKQMKVIIDRLEGDYYIGRTEFDSPEVDPEVLIDRSERELKIGQFYQVEVMNADDFDLYAKIINDYE
;
A
#
# COMPACT_ATOMS: atom_id res chain seq x y z
N MET A 1 0.95 39.12 -6.21
CA MET A 1 2.18 38.38 -6.51
C MET A 1 1.77 37.02 -7.07
N LYS A 2 2.36 36.51 -8.17
CA LYS A 2 2.17 35.12 -8.57
C LYS A 2 2.69 34.23 -7.43
N ARG A 3 1.88 33.24 -6.99
CA ARG A 3 2.37 32.23 -6.04
C ARG A 3 3.52 31.48 -6.69
N LYS A 4 4.58 31.18 -5.93
CA LYS A 4 5.64 30.30 -6.40
C LYS A 4 5.10 28.89 -6.46
N THR A 5 5.38 28.16 -7.52
CA THR A 5 4.94 26.78 -7.72
C THR A 5 6.01 25.82 -7.24
N ILE A 6 5.57 24.77 -6.54
CA ILE A 6 6.39 23.62 -6.15
C ILE A 6 5.79 22.37 -6.79
N ASP A 7 6.60 21.63 -7.49
CA ASP A 7 6.22 20.30 -7.99
C ASP A 7 6.65 19.22 -6.99
N ILE A 8 5.73 18.38 -6.59
CA ILE A 8 6.00 17.22 -5.75
C ILE A 8 5.83 15.96 -6.60
N ILE A 9 6.85 15.13 -6.59
CA ILE A 9 6.87 13.83 -7.26
C ILE A 9 6.94 12.75 -6.17
N THR A 10 6.00 11.81 -6.19
CA THR A 10 5.93 10.75 -5.20
C THR A 10 6.15 9.39 -5.83
N LEU A 11 7.22 8.74 -5.44
CA LEU A 11 7.57 7.40 -5.90
C LEU A 11 7.32 6.37 -4.80
N GLY A 12 6.98 5.15 -5.22
CA GLY A 12 6.86 4.01 -4.34
C GLY A 12 5.45 3.78 -3.80
N CYS A 13 5.26 3.75 -2.49
CA CYS A 13 4.07 3.18 -1.88
C CYS A 13 3.13 4.24 -1.27
N SER A 14 1.90 3.81 -0.94
CA SER A 14 0.88 4.64 -0.28
C SER A 14 1.34 5.32 1.03
N LYS A 15 2.37 4.78 1.71
CA LYS A 15 2.93 5.43 2.91
C LYS A 15 3.71 6.71 2.55
N ASN A 16 4.45 6.68 1.42
CA ASN A 16 5.11 7.86 0.88
C ASN A 16 4.07 8.88 0.39
N LEU A 17 2.98 8.41 -0.22
CA LEU A 17 1.90 9.28 -0.66
C LEU A 17 1.31 10.09 0.50
N VAL A 18 1.02 9.45 1.63
CA VAL A 18 0.53 10.14 2.84
C VAL A 18 1.51 11.21 3.32
N ASP A 19 2.83 10.94 3.27
CA ASP A 19 3.85 11.94 3.67
C ASP A 19 3.89 13.12 2.68
N SER A 20 3.75 12.86 1.38
CA SER A 20 3.64 13.91 0.36
C SER A 20 2.39 14.76 0.53
N GLU A 21 1.24 14.15 0.76
CA GLU A 21 -0.03 14.86 0.99
C GLU A 21 0.02 15.78 2.23
N GLN A 22 0.68 15.34 3.31
CA GLN A 22 0.93 16.18 4.48
C GLN A 22 1.86 17.35 4.15
N LEU A 23 2.95 17.11 3.40
CA LEU A 23 3.86 18.17 2.97
C LEU A 23 3.15 19.18 2.06
N MET A 24 2.33 18.68 1.10
CA MET A 24 1.55 19.56 0.21
C MET A 24 0.66 20.51 1.00
N ARG A 25 -0.10 20.01 1.97
CA ARG A 25 -0.97 20.84 2.80
C ARG A 25 -0.19 21.92 3.58
N GLN A 26 0.97 21.57 4.11
CA GLN A 26 1.87 22.51 4.78
C GLN A 26 2.40 23.61 3.83
N LEU A 27 2.80 23.23 2.61
CA LEU A 27 3.29 24.17 1.61
C LEU A 27 2.20 25.12 1.11
N GLU A 28 0.99 24.63 0.93
CA GLU A 28 -0.17 25.44 0.55
C GLU A 28 -0.52 26.48 1.63
N GLU A 29 -0.47 26.10 2.91
CA GLU A 29 -0.72 26.99 4.04
C GLU A 29 0.26 28.16 4.07
N VAL A 30 1.53 27.91 3.77
CA VAL A 30 2.56 28.95 3.75
C VAL A 30 2.63 29.71 2.42
N GLY A 31 1.66 29.50 1.52
CA GLY A 31 1.39 30.33 0.35
C GLY A 31 2.03 29.88 -0.95
N TYR A 32 2.48 28.64 -1.07
CA TYR A 32 2.87 28.04 -2.34
C TYR A 32 1.65 27.55 -3.13
N SER A 33 1.81 27.42 -4.46
CA SER A 33 0.94 26.63 -5.30
C SER A 33 1.64 25.28 -5.52
N VAL A 34 0.98 24.19 -5.20
CA VAL A 34 1.57 22.85 -5.29
C VAL A 34 0.95 22.06 -6.44
N THR A 35 1.76 21.35 -7.19
CA THR A 35 1.34 20.34 -8.17
C THR A 35 1.90 18.99 -7.74
N HIS A 36 1.20 17.91 -8.09
CA HIS A 36 1.58 16.56 -7.73
C HIS A 36 1.60 15.66 -8.97
N ASP A 37 2.68 14.90 -9.16
CA ASP A 37 2.88 13.91 -10.23
C ASP A 37 2.42 14.39 -11.63
N THR A 38 2.66 15.66 -11.94
CA THR A 38 2.26 16.25 -13.21
C THR A 38 3.21 15.80 -14.34
N GLU A 39 2.65 15.43 -15.49
CA GLU A 39 3.43 15.08 -16.69
C GLU A 39 4.28 16.23 -17.20
N ASN A 40 3.96 17.47 -16.85
CA ASN A 40 4.66 18.65 -17.29
C ASN A 40 4.97 19.61 -16.12
N PRO A 41 5.92 19.26 -15.26
CA PRO A 41 6.28 20.05 -14.10
C PRO A 41 6.85 21.42 -14.50
N GLN A 42 6.27 22.49 -13.96
CA GLN A 42 6.60 23.88 -14.27
C GLN A 42 7.04 24.67 -13.02
N GLY A 43 7.21 24.00 -11.90
CA GLY A 43 7.60 24.62 -10.63
C GLY A 43 9.03 25.13 -10.65
N GLU A 44 9.25 26.26 -9.95
CA GLU A 44 10.61 26.74 -9.70
C GLU A 44 11.36 25.87 -8.67
N ILE A 45 10.63 25.02 -7.95
CA ILE A 45 11.12 24.13 -6.89
C ILE A 45 10.53 22.76 -7.14
N ALA A 46 11.33 21.72 -7.04
CA ALA A 46 10.86 20.33 -7.04
C ALA A 46 11.22 19.62 -5.73
N VAL A 47 10.34 18.75 -5.29
CA VAL A 47 10.54 17.84 -4.15
C VAL A 47 10.24 16.43 -4.62
N ILE A 48 11.24 15.54 -4.56
CA ILE A 48 11.08 14.13 -4.95
C ILE A 48 11.02 13.27 -3.67
N ASN A 49 9.89 12.61 -3.44
CA ASN A 49 9.71 11.66 -2.37
C ASN A 49 10.01 10.25 -2.91
N THR A 50 11.10 9.66 -2.47
CA THR A 50 11.76 8.51 -3.08
C THR A 50 11.43 7.18 -2.40
N CYS A 51 11.42 6.10 -3.19
CA CYS A 51 11.37 4.71 -2.71
C CYS A 51 12.78 4.11 -2.62
N GLY A 52 13.07 3.39 -1.54
CA GLY A 52 14.37 2.75 -1.30
C GLY A 52 14.24 1.27 -0.91
N PHE A 53 13.10 0.63 -1.24
CA PHE A 53 12.75 -0.68 -0.72
C PHE A 53 13.39 -1.83 -1.51
N ILE A 54 13.23 -1.84 -2.82
CA ILE A 54 13.75 -2.89 -3.73
C ILE A 54 14.51 -2.26 -4.90
N GLY A 55 15.32 -3.09 -5.60
CA GLY A 55 16.20 -2.66 -6.68
C GLY A 55 15.54 -1.76 -7.71
N ASP A 56 14.45 -2.22 -8.32
CA ASP A 56 13.74 -1.49 -9.39
C ASP A 56 13.21 -0.12 -8.90
N ALA A 57 12.64 -0.08 -7.69
CA ALA A 57 12.13 1.17 -7.13
C ALA A 57 13.27 2.15 -6.73
N LYS A 58 14.45 1.63 -6.40
CA LYS A 58 15.66 2.46 -6.19
C LYS A 58 16.13 3.05 -7.50
N GLU A 59 16.18 2.24 -8.58
CA GLU A 59 16.57 2.69 -9.91
C GLU A 59 15.62 3.76 -10.44
N GLU A 60 14.31 3.54 -10.35
CA GLU A 60 13.29 4.54 -10.69
C GLU A 60 13.51 5.85 -9.94
N SER A 61 13.74 5.77 -8.63
CA SER A 61 13.98 6.95 -7.79
C SER A 61 15.25 7.69 -8.18
N ILE A 62 16.34 6.98 -8.47
CA ILE A 62 17.61 7.59 -8.91
C ILE A 62 17.42 8.26 -10.27
N ASN A 63 16.77 7.59 -11.22
CA ASN A 63 16.53 8.13 -12.56
C ASN A 63 15.70 9.42 -12.49
N MET A 64 14.66 9.45 -11.66
CA MET A 64 13.86 10.65 -11.44
C MET A 64 14.70 11.80 -10.84
N ILE A 65 15.56 11.52 -9.86
CA ILE A 65 16.44 12.54 -9.28
C ILE A 65 17.40 13.10 -10.36
N LEU A 66 17.97 12.24 -11.20
CA LEU A 66 18.90 12.65 -12.27
C LEU A 66 18.20 13.51 -13.33
N GLU A 67 16.98 13.15 -13.72
CA GLU A 67 16.17 13.97 -14.65
C GLU A 67 15.95 15.39 -14.11
N PHE A 68 15.56 15.53 -12.85
CA PHE A 68 15.37 16.85 -12.25
C PHE A 68 16.67 17.58 -11.96
N ALA A 69 17.78 16.86 -11.75
CA ALA A 69 19.10 17.45 -11.63
C ALA A 69 19.55 18.09 -12.95
N GLU A 70 19.31 17.42 -14.10
CA GLU A 70 19.57 17.95 -15.44
C GLU A 70 18.74 19.21 -15.71
N ARG A 71 17.44 19.20 -15.44
CA ARG A 71 16.57 20.39 -15.55
C ARG A 71 17.05 21.58 -14.71
N LYS A 72 17.65 21.29 -13.55
CA LYS A 72 18.25 22.34 -12.72
C LYS A 72 19.52 22.93 -13.36
N GLU A 73 20.37 22.11 -13.97
CA GLU A 73 21.55 22.56 -14.69
C GLU A 73 21.19 23.41 -15.94
N GLU A 74 20.11 23.05 -16.62
CA GLU A 74 19.56 23.81 -17.76
C GLU A 74 18.92 25.15 -17.33
N GLY A 75 18.63 25.31 -16.02
CA GLY A 75 18.08 26.55 -15.48
C GLY A 75 16.55 26.59 -15.40
N ASP A 76 15.88 25.51 -15.73
CA ASP A 76 14.41 25.37 -15.65
C ASP A 76 13.93 25.21 -14.22
N LEU A 77 14.79 24.71 -13.32
CA LEU A 77 14.53 24.49 -11.92
C LEU A 77 15.51 25.28 -11.04
N LYS A 78 15.00 25.99 -10.04
CA LYS A 78 15.85 26.79 -9.11
C LYS A 78 16.33 26.00 -7.92
N LYS A 79 15.48 25.08 -7.40
CA LYS A 79 15.78 24.26 -6.24
C LYS A 79 15.26 22.85 -6.42
N LEU A 80 16.08 21.89 -6.05
CA LEU A 80 15.76 20.47 -6.05
C LEU A 80 15.99 19.91 -4.64
N PHE A 81 14.92 19.36 -4.07
CA PHE A 81 14.94 18.67 -2.77
C PHE A 81 14.56 17.19 -2.95
N VAL A 82 15.18 16.33 -2.18
CA VAL A 82 14.90 14.89 -2.19
C VAL A 82 14.60 14.42 -0.77
N MET A 83 13.56 13.62 -0.61
CA MET A 83 13.17 13.02 0.67
C MET A 83 12.75 11.55 0.49
N GLY A 84 12.40 10.88 1.57
CA GLY A 84 11.81 9.54 1.53
C GLY A 84 12.78 8.41 1.83
N CYS A 85 12.38 7.19 1.45
CA CYS A 85 13.04 5.95 1.86
C CYS A 85 14.45 5.78 1.27
N LEU A 86 14.65 6.10 -0.02
CA LEU A 86 15.98 6.03 -0.64
C LEU A 86 16.92 7.04 0.00
N SER A 87 16.44 8.25 0.16
CA SER A 87 17.21 9.33 0.79
C SER A 87 17.56 9.01 2.25
N GLU A 88 16.66 8.39 3.03
CA GLU A 88 16.98 7.92 4.39
C GLU A 88 18.13 6.90 4.39
N ARG A 89 18.08 5.96 3.46
CA ARG A 89 19.01 4.83 3.41
C ARG A 89 20.41 5.22 2.92
N TYR A 90 20.50 6.12 1.93
CA TYR A 90 21.72 6.44 1.19
C TYR A 90 22.05 7.95 1.17
N LEU A 91 21.64 8.69 2.21
CA LEU A 91 21.79 10.14 2.26
C LEU A 91 23.19 10.65 1.97
N LYS A 92 24.21 9.99 2.51
CA LYS A 92 25.61 10.41 2.38
C LYS A 92 26.15 10.16 0.98
N GLU A 93 25.83 9.00 0.43
CA GLU A 93 26.22 8.54 -0.88
C GLU A 93 25.57 9.44 -1.96
N LEU A 94 24.26 9.62 -1.87
CA LEU A 94 23.51 10.46 -2.81
C LEU A 94 23.97 11.91 -2.80
N ALA A 95 24.30 12.47 -1.64
CA ALA A 95 24.78 13.84 -1.54
C ALA A 95 26.15 14.06 -2.20
N VAL A 96 26.98 13.01 -2.30
CA VAL A 96 28.25 13.04 -2.99
C VAL A 96 28.09 12.83 -4.51
N GLU A 97 27.24 11.86 -4.88
CA GLU A 97 27.08 11.45 -6.28
C GLU A 97 26.19 12.42 -7.09
N ILE A 98 25.23 13.09 -6.45
CA ILE A 98 24.29 14.02 -7.11
C ILE A 98 24.33 15.39 -6.42
N PRO A 99 25.42 16.17 -6.59
CA PRO A 99 25.61 17.46 -5.92
C PRO A 99 24.66 18.56 -6.43
N GLN A 100 23.91 18.32 -7.50
CA GLN A 100 22.87 19.22 -8.01
C GLN A 100 21.67 19.35 -7.07
N VAL A 101 21.42 18.35 -6.21
CA VAL A 101 20.36 18.40 -5.21
C VAL A 101 20.74 19.39 -4.10
N ASP A 102 19.88 20.36 -3.83
CA ASP A 102 20.16 21.38 -2.79
C ASP A 102 20.20 20.80 -1.39
N LYS A 103 19.31 19.84 -1.09
CA LYS A 103 19.32 19.11 0.17
C LYS A 103 18.57 17.79 0.07
N PHE A 104 19.14 16.78 0.71
CA PHE A 104 18.49 15.49 0.97
C PHE A 104 17.93 15.49 2.38
N TYR A 105 16.66 15.08 2.50
CA TYR A 105 15.99 14.82 3.78
C TYR A 105 15.76 13.32 3.90
N GLY A 106 15.85 12.80 5.11
CA GLY A 106 15.42 11.45 5.38
C GLY A 106 13.90 11.35 5.41
N LYS A 107 13.40 10.16 5.76
CA LYS A 107 11.97 9.91 5.86
C LYS A 107 11.28 10.71 6.97
N PHE A 108 11.99 11.05 8.04
CA PHE A 108 11.40 11.64 9.25
C PHE A 108 11.66 13.14 9.41
N ASN A 109 12.63 13.69 8.70
CA ASN A 109 13.02 15.09 8.86
C ASN A 109 12.62 16.00 7.68
N TRP A 110 11.73 15.55 6.80
CA TRP A 110 11.19 16.36 5.70
C TRP A 110 10.52 17.67 6.16
N LYS A 111 10.07 17.72 7.41
CA LYS A 111 9.52 18.96 8.00
C LYS A 111 10.51 20.14 8.00
N GLU A 112 11.81 19.83 8.03
CA GLU A 112 12.87 20.84 7.94
C GLU A 112 12.88 21.57 6.60
N LEU A 113 12.31 20.98 5.55
CA LEU A 113 12.20 21.58 4.21
C LEU A 113 11.50 22.95 4.27
N LEU A 114 10.46 23.10 5.09
CA LEU A 114 9.81 24.40 5.26
C LEU A 114 10.77 25.44 5.83
N GLN A 115 11.63 25.08 6.78
CA GLN A 115 12.63 25.98 7.36
C GLN A 115 13.66 26.39 6.30
N ASP A 116 14.11 25.48 5.44
CA ASP A 116 15.02 25.75 4.34
C ASP A 116 14.39 26.63 3.23
N LEU A 117 13.07 26.64 3.16
CA LEU A 117 12.29 27.57 2.34
C LEU A 117 12.02 28.91 3.05
N GLY A 118 12.51 29.11 4.28
CA GLY A 118 12.25 30.30 5.12
C GLY A 118 10.82 30.38 5.62
N LYS A 119 10.17 29.22 5.85
CA LYS A 119 8.79 29.08 6.29
C LYS A 119 8.71 28.35 7.63
N VAL A 120 7.57 28.46 8.30
CA VAL A 120 7.29 27.79 9.56
C VAL A 120 6.44 26.56 9.30
N TYR A 121 6.75 25.45 9.97
CA TYR A 121 5.90 24.27 9.99
C TYR A 121 4.73 24.50 10.96
N HIS A 122 3.53 24.16 10.54
CA HIS A 122 2.29 24.35 11.28
C HIS A 122 1.88 23.04 11.96
N ASP A 123 2.24 22.87 13.23
CA ASP A 123 1.93 21.65 13.99
C ASP A 123 0.41 21.43 14.15
N GLU A 124 -0.39 22.48 14.11
CA GLU A 124 -1.86 22.42 14.18
C GLU A 124 -2.51 21.71 12.98
N LEU A 125 -1.80 21.61 11.85
CA LEU A 125 -2.29 20.92 10.65
C LEU A 125 -1.94 19.41 10.62
N TYR A 126 -1.62 18.82 11.76
CA TYR A 126 -1.12 17.43 11.83
C TYR A 126 -2.10 16.37 11.32
N ILE A 127 -3.41 16.66 11.27
CA ILE A 127 -4.45 15.80 10.72
C ILE A 127 -4.85 16.16 9.28
N GLU A 128 -4.42 17.34 8.79
CA GLU A 128 -4.81 17.84 7.49
C GLU A 128 -3.87 17.37 6.40
N ARG A 129 -4.44 17.01 5.26
CA ARG A 129 -3.71 16.59 4.05
C ARG A 129 -4.38 17.14 2.79
N THR A 130 -3.60 17.41 1.76
CA THR A 130 -4.10 17.67 0.41
C THR A 130 -4.15 16.34 -0.30
N LEU A 131 -5.36 15.76 -0.41
CA LEU A 131 -5.54 14.44 -1.01
C LEU A 131 -5.19 14.46 -2.49
N THR A 132 -4.47 13.44 -2.93
CA THR A 132 -4.11 13.17 -4.33
C THR A 132 -4.87 12.00 -4.92
N THR A 133 -5.47 11.17 -4.06
CA THR A 133 -6.42 10.13 -4.45
C THR A 133 -7.76 10.73 -4.88
N PRO A 134 -8.63 9.98 -5.60
CA PRO A 134 -10.03 10.34 -5.73
C PRO A 134 -10.65 10.69 -4.38
N GLN A 135 -11.50 11.71 -4.36
CA GLN A 135 -12.00 12.33 -3.11
C GLN A 135 -12.72 11.37 -2.16
N HIS A 136 -13.22 10.23 -2.64
CA HIS A 136 -14.02 9.29 -1.87
C HIS A 136 -13.22 8.25 -1.10
N TYR A 137 -11.91 8.10 -1.33
CA TYR A 137 -11.07 7.24 -0.51
C TYR A 137 -9.75 7.91 -0.11
N ALA A 138 -9.17 7.45 0.99
CA ALA A 138 -7.87 7.90 1.44
C ALA A 138 -7.08 6.78 2.12
N TYR A 139 -5.76 6.83 2.00
CA TYR A 139 -4.88 5.99 2.80
C TYR A 139 -4.78 6.54 4.23
N LEU A 140 -4.91 5.69 5.23
CA LEU A 140 -4.82 6.03 6.65
C LEU A 140 -3.61 5.33 7.27
N LYS A 141 -2.50 6.05 7.39
CA LYS A 141 -1.26 5.53 7.97
C LYS A 141 -1.32 5.58 9.50
N ILE A 142 -1.41 4.40 10.16
CA ILE A 142 -1.62 4.28 11.60
C ILE A 142 -0.34 4.10 12.41
N SER A 143 0.75 3.70 11.76
CA SER A 143 2.07 3.54 12.38
C SER A 143 3.18 3.68 11.35
N GLU A 144 4.41 3.81 11.84
CA GLU A 144 5.63 3.84 11.04
C GLU A 144 6.65 2.86 11.62
N GLY A 145 7.52 2.27 10.77
CA GLY A 145 8.52 1.32 11.20
C GLY A 145 8.02 -0.10 11.44
N CYS A 146 8.95 -1.03 11.65
CA CYS A 146 8.63 -2.44 11.84
C CYS A 146 9.68 -3.15 12.69
N ASP A 147 9.25 -3.87 13.74
CA ASP A 147 10.14 -4.66 14.61
C ASP A 147 10.25 -6.14 14.20
N ARG A 148 9.59 -6.54 13.09
CA ARG A 148 9.77 -7.88 12.52
C ARG A 148 11.19 -8.03 11.96
N LYS A 149 11.74 -9.24 12.11
CA LYS A 149 13.11 -9.54 11.71
C LYS A 149 13.15 -10.44 10.48
N CYS A 150 12.29 -10.19 9.50
CA CYS A 150 12.30 -10.94 8.25
C CYS A 150 13.66 -10.79 7.56
N SER A 151 14.28 -11.92 7.17
CA SER A 151 15.69 -11.94 6.72
C SER A 151 15.97 -11.10 5.48
N TYR A 152 14.99 -10.97 4.60
CA TYR A 152 15.08 -10.28 3.31
C TYR A 152 14.67 -8.80 3.36
N CYS A 153 14.18 -8.30 4.50
CA CYS A 153 13.45 -7.04 4.53
C CYS A 153 14.31 -5.88 5.01
N ALA A 154 14.41 -4.84 4.18
CA ALA A 154 15.14 -3.62 4.47
C ALA A 154 14.32 -2.60 5.30
N ILE A 155 13.03 -2.81 5.55
CA ILE A 155 12.17 -1.87 6.27
C ILE A 155 12.74 -1.45 7.62
N PRO A 156 13.21 -2.34 8.51
CA PRO A 156 13.78 -1.91 9.78
C PRO A 156 15.04 -1.03 9.65
N ILE A 157 15.78 -1.18 8.53
CA ILE A 157 16.97 -0.36 8.23
C ILE A 157 16.54 1.04 7.80
N ILE A 158 15.45 1.14 7.02
CA ILE A 158 14.95 2.40 6.44
C ILE A 158 14.11 3.19 7.44
N THR A 159 13.15 2.52 8.10
CA THR A 159 12.11 3.19 8.89
C THR A 159 12.26 2.99 10.40
N GLY A 160 13.26 2.19 10.82
CA GLY A 160 13.53 1.94 12.23
C GLY A 160 12.45 1.13 12.94
N HIS A 161 12.38 1.34 14.26
CA HIS A 161 11.44 0.66 15.13
C HIS A 161 9.98 1.04 14.87
N HIS A 162 9.08 0.13 15.22
CA HIS A 162 7.64 0.38 15.13
C HIS A 162 7.19 1.49 16.08
N ILE A 163 6.51 2.49 15.54
CA ILE A 163 5.95 3.64 16.28
C ILE A 163 4.50 3.82 15.87
N SER A 164 3.58 3.54 16.81
CA SER A 164 2.14 3.75 16.61
C SER A 164 1.76 5.22 16.73
N LYS A 165 0.92 5.72 15.80
CA LYS A 165 0.21 6.99 16.00
C LYS A 165 -0.72 6.89 17.22
N PRO A 166 -0.90 7.96 18.00
CA PRO A 166 -1.94 8.01 19.03
C PRO A 166 -3.33 7.72 18.43
N MET A 167 -4.13 6.89 19.11
CA MET A 167 -5.46 6.51 18.61
C MET A 167 -6.35 7.73 18.35
N GLU A 168 -6.36 8.69 19.27
CA GLU A 168 -7.19 9.88 19.12
C GLU A 168 -6.79 10.73 17.91
N GLU A 169 -5.50 10.86 17.62
CA GLU A 169 -5.01 11.56 16.42
C GLU A 169 -5.49 10.89 15.13
N ILE A 170 -5.52 9.53 15.11
CA ILE A 170 -6.04 8.77 13.97
C ILE A 170 -7.54 9.03 13.80
N LEU A 171 -8.31 8.99 14.91
CA LEU A 171 -9.74 9.23 14.86
C LEU A 171 -10.08 10.67 14.45
N ASP A 172 -9.28 11.64 14.87
CA ASP A 172 -9.44 13.05 14.44
C ASP A 172 -9.12 13.22 12.95
N GLU A 173 -8.07 12.55 12.45
CA GLU A 173 -7.74 12.50 11.02
C GLU A 173 -8.90 11.89 10.21
N VAL A 174 -9.48 10.79 10.67
CA VAL A 174 -10.65 10.16 10.01
C VAL A 174 -11.83 11.11 9.97
N ARG A 175 -12.18 11.77 11.10
CA ARG A 175 -13.29 12.74 11.13
C ARG A 175 -13.05 13.92 10.18
N TYR A 176 -11.82 14.43 10.13
CA TYR A 176 -11.44 15.48 9.20
C TYR A 176 -11.63 15.00 7.74
N LEU A 177 -11.10 13.83 7.38
CA LEU A 177 -11.20 13.29 6.02
C LEU A 177 -12.65 13.00 5.61
N VAL A 178 -13.47 12.48 6.52
CA VAL A 178 -14.93 12.33 6.28
C VAL A 178 -15.57 13.68 5.98
N SER A 179 -15.20 14.73 6.70
CA SER A 179 -15.72 16.09 6.44
C SER A 179 -15.31 16.63 5.05
N GLN A 180 -14.24 16.09 4.47
CA GLN A 180 -13.79 16.39 3.10
C GLN A 180 -14.45 15.50 2.03
N GLY A 181 -15.28 14.53 2.41
CA GLY A 181 -16.02 13.66 1.50
C GLY A 181 -15.44 12.24 1.36
N VAL A 182 -14.41 11.88 2.11
CA VAL A 182 -13.85 10.52 2.13
C VAL A 182 -14.87 9.57 2.76
N LYS A 183 -15.10 8.44 2.10
CA LYS A 183 -16.02 7.38 2.52
C LYS A 183 -15.30 6.06 2.81
N GLU A 184 -14.17 5.83 2.15
CA GLU A 184 -13.39 4.61 2.26
C GLU A 184 -11.99 4.91 2.80
N PHE A 185 -11.55 4.11 3.78
CA PHE A 185 -10.24 4.22 4.40
C PHE A 185 -9.41 2.97 4.15
N GLN A 186 -8.28 3.13 3.46
CA GLN A 186 -7.25 2.12 3.28
C GLN A 186 -6.31 2.19 4.48
N VAL A 187 -6.51 1.36 5.50
CA VAL A 187 -5.69 1.36 6.72
C VAL A 187 -4.35 0.68 6.44
N ILE A 188 -3.27 1.44 6.54
CA ILE A 188 -1.92 1.02 6.16
C ILE A 188 -0.90 1.22 7.28
N ALA A 189 0.10 0.34 7.29
CA ALA A 189 1.32 0.39 8.08
C ALA A 189 2.42 -0.43 7.38
N GLN A 190 3.63 -0.48 7.92
CA GLN A 190 4.60 -1.49 7.48
C GLN A 190 4.26 -2.88 8.07
N GLU A 191 3.64 -2.91 9.25
CA GLU A 191 3.08 -4.08 9.88
C GLU A 191 1.86 -3.68 10.72
N LEU A 192 0.67 -4.01 10.21
CA LEU A 192 -0.60 -3.53 10.75
C LEU A 192 -0.90 -4.11 12.14
N THR A 193 -0.59 -5.40 12.35
CA THR A 193 -1.00 -6.13 13.55
C THR A 193 -0.24 -5.72 14.82
N TYR A 194 0.87 -4.96 14.67
CA TYR A 194 1.65 -4.43 15.79
C TYR A 194 1.07 -3.14 16.38
N TYR A 195 0.08 -2.53 15.73
CA TYR A 195 -0.48 -1.29 16.22
C TYR A 195 -0.82 -1.34 17.70
N GLY A 196 -0.25 -0.43 18.46
CA GLY A 196 -0.50 -0.23 19.89
C GLY A 196 0.48 -0.91 20.84
N ILE A 197 1.29 -1.90 20.40
CA ILE A 197 2.20 -2.65 21.29
C ILE A 197 3.22 -1.72 21.96
N ASP A 198 3.81 -0.79 21.22
CA ASP A 198 4.80 0.16 21.71
C ASP A 198 4.18 1.14 22.72
N ARG A 199 3.01 1.69 22.40
CA ARG A 199 2.34 2.76 23.13
C ARG A 199 1.44 2.26 24.26
N TYR A 200 0.62 1.23 24.00
CA TYR A 200 -0.42 0.75 24.93
C TYR A 200 -0.08 -0.60 25.58
N LYS A 201 1.09 -1.18 25.23
CA LYS A 201 1.57 -2.49 25.73
C LYS A 201 0.66 -3.68 25.38
N LYS A 202 -0.21 -3.51 24.39
CA LYS A 202 -1.08 -4.54 23.81
C LYS A 202 -1.41 -4.19 22.35
N GLN A 203 -1.83 -5.19 21.58
CA GLN A 203 -2.37 -4.97 20.25
C GLN A 203 -3.70 -4.20 20.33
N MET A 204 -3.79 -3.06 19.66
CA MET A 204 -4.95 -2.18 19.69
C MET A 204 -5.67 -2.08 18.36
N LEU A 205 -5.24 -2.84 17.36
CA LEU A 205 -5.86 -2.78 16.03
C LEU A 205 -7.37 -3.09 16.06
N PRO A 206 -7.87 -4.14 16.74
CA PRO A 206 -9.31 -4.40 16.79
C PRO A 206 -10.10 -3.22 17.37
N GLU A 207 -9.63 -2.63 18.48
CA GLU A 207 -10.28 -1.49 19.12
C GLU A 207 -10.24 -0.24 18.23
N LEU A 208 -9.11 0.01 17.56
CA LEU A 208 -8.99 1.13 16.62
C LEU A 208 -9.98 1.01 15.46
N ILE A 209 -10.06 -0.17 14.83
CA ILE A 209 -10.96 -0.39 13.69
C ILE A 209 -12.43 -0.28 14.14
N GLU A 210 -12.77 -0.81 15.30
CA GLU A 210 -14.12 -0.68 15.86
C GLU A 210 -14.48 0.80 16.08
N ARG A 211 -13.59 1.60 16.65
CA ARG A 211 -13.81 3.05 16.86
C ARG A 211 -13.86 3.84 15.55
N ILE A 212 -13.09 3.49 14.54
CA ILE A 212 -13.19 4.10 13.21
C ILE A 212 -14.55 3.76 12.59
N SER A 213 -15.00 2.51 12.72
CA SER A 213 -16.28 2.07 12.16
C SER A 213 -17.49 2.76 12.77
N ASP A 214 -17.36 3.29 14.00
CA ASP A 214 -18.40 4.06 14.68
C ASP A 214 -18.50 5.52 14.23
N ILE A 215 -17.55 6.02 13.40
CA ILE A 215 -17.57 7.41 12.92
C ILE A 215 -18.60 7.53 11.79
N PRO A 216 -19.62 8.39 11.93
CA PRO A 216 -20.61 8.61 10.87
C PRO A 216 -19.97 9.08 9.57
N GLY A 217 -20.35 8.47 8.45
CA GLY A 217 -19.81 8.77 7.11
C GLY A 217 -18.66 7.85 6.69
N VAL A 218 -18.15 7.00 7.57
CA VAL A 218 -17.23 5.93 7.21
C VAL A 218 -18.05 4.76 6.63
N GLU A 219 -17.90 4.52 5.33
CA GLU A 219 -18.66 3.51 4.60
C GLU A 219 -17.87 2.22 4.35
N TRP A 220 -16.52 2.33 4.17
CA TRP A 220 -15.63 1.19 4.02
C TRP A 220 -14.30 1.40 4.75
N ILE A 221 -13.86 0.36 5.45
CA ILE A 221 -12.55 0.25 6.10
C ILE A 221 -11.88 -1.00 5.56
N ARG A 222 -10.73 -0.84 4.91
CA ARG A 222 -9.96 -1.94 4.33
C ARG A 222 -8.59 -2.05 5.01
N LEU A 223 -8.16 -3.28 5.28
CA LEU A 223 -6.96 -3.56 6.07
C LEU A 223 -5.85 -4.13 5.22
N HIS A 224 -4.66 -3.52 5.28
CA HIS A 224 -3.50 -3.88 4.48
C HIS A 224 -2.27 -4.22 5.30
N TYR A 225 -1.41 -5.11 4.76
CA TYR A 225 -0.09 -5.42 5.32
C TYR A 225 -0.13 -6.08 6.70
N ALA A 226 -1.05 -7.03 6.90
CA ALA A 226 -1.07 -7.85 8.10
C ALA A 226 0.05 -8.89 8.11
N TYR A 227 0.52 -9.24 9.29
CA TYR A 227 1.52 -10.28 9.51
C TYR A 227 0.87 -11.51 10.15
N PRO A 228 1.24 -12.76 9.73
CA PRO A 228 0.56 -13.94 10.21
C PRO A 228 0.83 -14.31 11.67
N ALA A 229 2.06 -14.07 12.20
CA ALA A 229 2.40 -14.45 13.56
C ALA A 229 1.73 -13.54 14.60
N HIS A 230 1.10 -14.15 15.59
CA HIS A 230 0.40 -13.45 16.68
C HIS A 230 -0.72 -12.52 16.17
N PHE A 231 -1.46 -12.99 15.18
CA PHE A 231 -2.59 -12.24 14.63
C PHE A 231 -3.62 -11.92 15.72
N PRO A 232 -4.12 -10.66 15.81
CA PRO A 232 -5.08 -10.26 16.83
C PRO A 232 -6.47 -10.86 16.53
N THR A 233 -6.80 -11.98 17.15
CA THR A 233 -8.02 -12.76 16.86
C THR A 233 -9.32 -12.01 17.14
N ASP A 234 -9.32 -11.02 18.03
CA ASP A 234 -10.47 -10.14 18.26
C ASP A 234 -10.87 -9.36 17.00
N LEU A 235 -9.97 -9.22 16.02
CA LEU A 235 -10.25 -8.58 14.74
C LEU A 235 -11.29 -9.35 13.92
N PHE A 236 -11.34 -10.69 14.03
CA PHE A 236 -12.36 -11.50 13.36
C PHE A 236 -13.79 -11.08 13.78
N ARG A 237 -14.00 -10.81 15.08
CA ARG A 237 -15.28 -10.31 15.58
C ARG A 237 -15.63 -8.97 14.94
N VAL A 238 -14.69 -8.03 14.90
CA VAL A 238 -14.91 -6.71 14.33
C VAL A 238 -15.24 -6.81 12.84
N MET A 239 -14.50 -7.61 12.08
CA MET A 239 -14.75 -7.82 10.64
C MET A 239 -16.10 -8.49 10.37
N ARG A 240 -16.56 -9.37 11.26
CA ARG A 240 -17.85 -10.05 11.12
C ARG A 240 -19.04 -9.16 11.48
N GLU A 241 -18.91 -8.33 12.52
CA GLU A 241 -20.01 -7.60 13.15
C GLU A 241 -20.19 -6.17 12.66
N ARG A 242 -19.17 -5.61 11.94
CA ARG A 242 -19.19 -4.26 11.40
C ARG A 242 -19.36 -4.31 9.89
N ASP A 243 -20.51 -3.90 9.39
CA ASP A 243 -20.84 -3.95 7.94
C ASP A 243 -19.97 -3.05 7.08
N ASN A 244 -19.38 -2.01 7.68
CA ASN A 244 -18.47 -1.09 7.02
C ASN A 244 -16.98 -1.49 7.13
N VAL A 245 -16.67 -2.63 7.74
CA VAL A 245 -15.34 -3.24 7.69
C VAL A 245 -15.34 -4.27 6.56
N CYS A 246 -14.61 -3.98 5.50
CA CYS A 246 -14.53 -4.83 4.32
C CYS A 246 -14.10 -6.25 4.70
N LYS A 247 -14.80 -7.25 4.18
CA LYS A 247 -14.39 -8.66 4.33
C LYS A 247 -13.23 -8.99 3.40
N TYR A 248 -12.16 -8.29 3.62
CA TYR A 248 -10.92 -8.32 2.85
C TYR A 248 -9.74 -8.25 3.81
N MET A 249 -8.76 -9.14 3.66
CA MET A 249 -7.54 -9.14 4.45
C MET A 249 -6.32 -9.35 3.56
N ASP A 250 -5.46 -8.35 3.52
CA ASP A 250 -4.14 -8.46 2.90
C ASP A 250 -3.13 -8.93 3.95
N ILE A 251 -2.70 -10.19 3.81
CA ILE A 251 -1.79 -10.86 4.73
C ILE A 251 -0.55 -11.37 4.00
N ALA A 252 0.61 -10.81 4.31
CA ALA A 252 1.88 -11.16 3.67
C ALA A 252 2.42 -12.50 4.21
N LEU A 253 2.10 -13.61 3.56
CA LEU A 253 2.55 -14.95 3.96
C LEU A 253 3.97 -15.27 3.51
N GLN A 254 4.36 -14.82 2.34
CA GLN A 254 5.66 -14.94 1.67
C GLN A 254 5.98 -16.36 1.20
N HIS A 255 5.82 -17.38 2.02
CA HIS A 255 6.06 -18.78 1.70
C HIS A 255 5.22 -19.71 2.59
N ILE A 256 5.27 -21.03 2.35
CA ILE A 256 4.58 -22.05 3.15
C ILE A 256 5.51 -23.15 3.70
N SER A 257 6.63 -23.44 3.04
CA SER A 257 7.56 -24.45 3.51
C SER A 257 8.19 -24.03 4.84
N ASP A 258 8.24 -24.96 5.82
CA ASP A 258 8.86 -24.69 7.12
C ASP A 258 10.35 -24.36 7.00
N ASN A 259 11.06 -24.95 6.01
CA ASN A 259 12.43 -24.59 5.69
C ASN A 259 12.53 -23.10 5.33
N MET A 260 11.69 -22.66 4.38
CA MET A 260 11.71 -21.28 3.91
C MET A 260 11.23 -20.29 4.98
N LEU A 261 10.14 -20.61 5.68
CA LEU A 261 9.65 -19.77 6.77
C LEU A 261 10.71 -19.53 7.86
N LYS A 262 11.53 -20.57 8.14
CA LYS A 262 12.66 -20.47 9.06
C LYS A 262 13.79 -19.61 8.50
N LEU A 263 14.22 -19.82 7.25
CA LEU A 263 15.26 -19.02 6.58
C LEU A 263 14.82 -17.56 6.44
N MET A 264 13.55 -17.32 6.10
CA MET A 264 12.94 -16.00 6.04
C MET A 264 12.68 -15.37 7.43
N ARG A 265 12.90 -16.09 8.52
CA ARG A 265 12.69 -15.65 9.93
C ARG A 265 11.24 -15.20 10.19
N ARG A 266 10.26 -15.94 9.66
CA ARG A 266 8.85 -15.53 9.68
C ARG A 266 8.12 -15.77 11.01
N GLN A 267 8.66 -16.54 11.95
CA GLN A 267 8.04 -16.85 13.25
C GLN A 267 6.65 -17.53 13.17
N VAL A 268 6.38 -18.22 12.09
CA VAL A 268 5.22 -19.08 11.88
C VAL A 268 5.66 -20.37 11.23
N SER A 269 4.90 -21.44 11.45
CA SER A 269 5.06 -22.71 10.74
C SER A 269 4.05 -22.85 9.60
N LYS A 270 4.25 -23.87 8.76
CA LYS A 270 3.29 -24.31 7.75
C LYS A 270 1.92 -24.58 8.39
N GLU A 271 1.89 -25.29 9.51
CA GLU A 271 0.67 -25.62 10.25
C GLU A 271 -0.04 -24.37 10.79
N ASP A 272 0.69 -23.45 11.46
CA ASP A 272 0.12 -22.20 11.96
C ASP A 272 -0.50 -21.36 10.83
N THR A 273 0.12 -21.37 9.66
CA THR A 273 -0.37 -20.63 8.49
C THR A 273 -1.70 -21.21 7.98
N TYR A 274 -1.80 -22.54 7.84
CA TYR A 274 -3.05 -23.19 7.47
C TYR A 274 -4.16 -22.95 8.51
N GLN A 275 -3.85 -23.08 9.78
CA GLN A 275 -4.80 -22.84 10.87
C GLN A 275 -5.33 -21.41 10.86
N LEU A 276 -4.47 -20.43 10.61
CA LEU A 276 -4.88 -19.03 10.52
C LEU A 276 -5.82 -18.81 9.33
N ILE A 277 -5.52 -19.38 8.16
CA ILE A 277 -6.39 -19.28 6.97
C ILE A 277 -7.76 -19.93 7.21
N GLU A 278 -7.78 -21.12 7.82
CA GLU A 278 -9.03 -21.79 8.20
C GLU A 278 -9.84 -20.95 9.18
N GLN A 279 -9.16 -20.31 10.14
CA GLN A 279 -9.78 -19.44 11.12
C GLN A 279 -10.42 -18.21 10.47
N PHE A 280 -9.71 -17.55 9.52
CA PHE A 280 -10.29 -16.46 8.74
C PHE A 280 -11.58 -16.87 8.05
N ARG A 281 -11.58 -17.97 7.31
CA ARG A 281 -12.75 -18.45 6.57
C ARG A 281 -13.92 -18.87 7.44
N LYS A 282 -13.61 -19.43 8.62
CA LYS A 282 -14.62 -19.84 9.61
C LYS A 282 -15.23 -18.66 10.35
N GLU A 283 -14.38 -17.75 10.84
CA GLU A 283 -14.82 -16.65 11.71
C GLU A 283 -15.39 -15.46 10.94
N VAL A 284 -14.97 -15.28 9.67
CA VAL A 284 -15.44 -14.20 8.79
C VAL A 284 -15.95 -14.82 7.47
N PRO A 285 -17.17 -15.37 7.45
CA PRO A 285 -17.71 -15.98 6.24
C PRO A 285 -17.73 -15.02 5.05
N GLY A 286 -17.25 -15.47 3.90
CA GLY A 286 -17.14 -14.67 2.67
C GLY A 286 -15.92 -13.76 2.62
N ILE A 287 -14.96 -13.89 3.52
CA ILE A 287 -13.71 -13.12 3.48
C ILE A 287 -12.92 -13.43 2.21
N HIS A 288 -12.42 -12.37 1.58
CA HIS A 288 -11.44 -12.44 0.50
C HIS A 288 -10.04 -12.27 1.08
N LEU A 289 -9.17 -13.23 0.81
CA LEU A 289 -7.78 -13.23 1.27
C LEU A 289 -6.87 -12.80 0.13
N ARG A 290 -6.14 -11.71 0.37
CA ARG A 290 -5.02 -11.28 -0.46
C ARG A 290 -3.72 -11.68 0.20
N THR A 291 -2.77 -12.16 -0.58
CA THR A 291 -1.43 -12.48 -0.09
C THR A 291 -0.35 -12.04 -1.06
N THR A 292 0.85 -11.94 -0.54
CA THR A 292 2.08 -11.77 -1.32
C THR A 292 3.01 -12.93 -1.00
N LEU A 293 3.55 -13.57 -2.05
CA LEU A 293 4.49 -14.67 -1.96
C LEU A 293 5.84 -14.30 -2.59
N MET A 294 6.88 -14.99 -2.19
CA MET A 294 8.24 -14.78 -2.67
C MET A 294 8.82 -16.11 -3.13
N VAL A 295 9.45 -16.14 -4.30
CA VAL A 295 10.16 -17.28 -4.85
C VAL A 295 11.65 -16.99 -5.00
N GLY A 296 12.49 -18.02 -4.98
CA GLY A 296 13.92 -17.88 -5.23
C GLY A 296 14.71 -17.22 -4.08
N HIS A 297 14.17 -17.19 -2.86
CA HIS A 297 14.95 -16.80 -1.69
C HIS A 297 16.12 -17.78 -1.47
N PRO A 298 17.33 -17.32 -1.07
CA PRO A 298 18.46 -18.19 -0.81
C PRO A 298 18.09 -19.41 0.05
N GLY A 299 18.46 -20.60 -0.44
CA GLY A 299 18.16 -21.87 0.21
C GLY A 299 16.81 -22.49 -0.15
N GLU A 300 16.02 -21.89 -1.07
CA GLU A 300 14.80 -22.49 -1.59
C GLU A 300 15.12 -23.68 -2.49
N THR A 301 14.65 -24.86 -2.09
CA THR A 301 14.78 -26.11 -2.86
C THR A 301 13.60 -26.29 -3.82
N GLU A 302 13.71 -27.27 -4.71
CA GLU A 302 12.59 -27.64 -5.57
C GLU A 302 11.40 -28.18 -4.78
N GLU A 303 11.65 -28.92 -3.68
CA GLU A 303 10.60 -29.40 -2.79
C GLU A 303 9.87 -28.25 -2.10
N ASP A 304 10.61 -27.22 -1.66
CA ASP A 304 10.00 -26.01 -1.07
C ASP A 304 9.09 -25.30 -2.08
N PHE A 305 9.52 -25.22 -3.35
CA PHE A 305 8.73 -24.59 -4.40
C PHE A 305 7.49 -25.42 -4.77
N GLU A 306 7.60 -26.76 -4.84
CA GLU A 306 6.44 -27.64 -5.02
C GLU A 306 5.42 -27.49 -3.88
N ASP A 307 5.88 -27.43 -2.63
CA ASP A 307 5.03 -27.12 -1.46
C ASP A 307 4.28 -25.78 -1.64
N LEU A 308 4.95 -24.76 -2.17
CA LEU A 308 4.36 -23.44 -2.40
C LEU A 308 3.27 -23.49 -3.48
N LYS A 309 3.51 -24.20 -4.58
CA LYS A 309 2.51 -24.39 -5.64
C LYS A 309 1.28 -25.17 -5.14
N GLU A 310 1.50 -26.24 -4.37
CA GLU A 310 0.41 -27.00 -3.75
C GLU A 310 -0.40 -26.13 -2.78
N PHE A 311 0.27 -25.28 -2.02
CA PHE A 311 -0.37 -24.34 -1.11
C PHE A 311 -1.30 -23.38 -1.86
N VAL A 312 -0.86 -22.77 -2.94
CA VAL A 312 -1.68 -21.86 -3.76
C VAL A 312 -2.89 -22.58 -4.35
N ARG A 313 -2.69 -23.79 -4.91
CA ARG A 313 -3.79 -24.61 -5.47
C ARG A 313 -4.83 -25.00 -4.40
N LYS A 314 -4.37 -25.33 -3.19
CA LYS A 314 -5.24 -25.76 -2.09
C LYS A 314 -5.99 -24.60 -1.45
N VAL A 315 -5.29 -23.49 -1.18
CA VAL A 315 -5.88 -22.34 -0.52
C VAL A 315 -6.78 -21.52 -1.45
N ARG A 316 -6.42 -21.43 -2.76
CA ARG A 316 -7.18 -20.64 -3.74
C ARG A 316 -7.38 -19.21 -3.24
N PHE A 317 -6.30 -18.44 -3.18
CA PHE A 317 -6.38 -17.05 -2.76
C PHE A 317 -7.23 -16.23 -3.72
N ASP A 318 -8.06 -15.36 -3.17
CA ASP A 318 -8.89 -14.44 -3.96
C ASP A 318 -8.02 -13.45 -4.73
N ARG A 319 -6.95 -13.00 -4.10
CA ARG A 319 -5.92 -12.12 -4.68
C ARG A 319 -4.54 -12.58 -4.26
N MET A 320 -3.62 -12.67 -5.18
CA MET A 320 -2.23 -13.03 -4.90
C MET A 320 -1.29 -12.27 -5.83
N GLY A 321 -0.30 -11.63 -5.24
CA GLY A 321 0.89 -11.19 -5.94
C GLY A 321 2.09 -12.05 -5.55
N ALA A 322 3.05 -12.22 -6.45
CA ALA A 322 4.32 -12.85 -6.15
C ALA A 322 5.46 -12.05 -6.76
N PHE A 323 6.65 -12.23 -6.23
CA PHE A 323 7.87 -11.65 -6.78
C PHE A 323 9.08 -12.56 -6.53
N ALA A 324 10.07 -12.44 -7.40
CA ALA A 324 11.35 -13.11 -7.24
C ALA A 324 12.16 -12.39 -6.14
N TYR A 325 12.91 -13.15 -5.36
CA TYR A 325 13.84 -12.59 -4.38
C TYR A 325 14.85 -11.66 -5.05
N SER A 326 14.98 -10.47 -4.50
CA SER A 326 16.03 -9.49 -4.82
C SER A 326 16.87 -9.26 -3.58
N GLU A 327 18.19 -9.40 -3.71
CA GLU A 327 19.10 -9.15 -2.62
C GLU A 327 19.11 -7.67 -2.25
N GLU A 328 18.88 -7.37 -0.96
CA GLU A 328 18.89 -6.02 -0.43
C GLU A 328 20.03 -5.85 0.58
N GLU A 329 20.93 -4.95 0.28
CA GLU A 329 22.11 -4.63 1.10
C GLU A 329 21.76 -4.35 2.55
N GLY A 330 22.55 -4.86 3.49
CA GLY A 330 22.36 -4.69 4.92
C GLY A 330 21.26 -5.55 5.54
N THR A 331 20.53 -6.33 4.74
CA THR A 331 19.56 -7.30 5.26
C THR A 331 20.26 -8.56 5.78
N TYR A 332 19.61 -9.23 6.72
CA TYR A 332 20.17 -10.47 7.27
C TYR A 332 20.40 -11.53 6.18
N ALA A 333 19.52 -11.61 5.18
CA ALA A 333 19.68 -12.57 4.09
C ALA A 333 20.93 -12.27 3.25
N ALA A 334 21.13 -11.01 2.85
CA ALA A 334 22.29 -10.59 2.07
C ALA A 334 23.63 -10.79 2.82
N GLU A 335 23.62 -10.64 4.14
CA GLU A 335 24.84 -10.80 4.95
C GLU A 335 25.15 -12.27 5.33
N THR A 336 24.13 -13.15 5.30
CA THR A 336 24.24 -14.48 5.90
C THR A 336 24.14 -15.62 4.89
N TYR A 337 23.35 -15.43 3.84
CA TYR A 337 23.06 -16.46 2.86
C TYR A 337 23.73 -16.15 1.52
N GLU A 338 24.20 -17.19 0.84
CA GLU A 338 24.66 -17.07 -0.54
C GLU A 338 23.46 -17.19 -1.48
N ASP A 339 23.25 -16.17 -2.31
CA ASP A 339 22.22 -16.21 -3.35
C ASP A 339 22.70 -17.03 -4.55
N SER A 340 22.59 -18.34 -4.43
CA SER A 340 23.06 -19.31 -5.42
C SER A 340 21.99 -19.71 -6.46
N ILE A 341 20.76 -19.19 -6.35
CA ILE A 341 19.68 -19.52 -7.28
C ILE A 341 19.78 -18.57 -8.48
N PRO A 342 20.01 -19.11 -9.72
CA PRO A 342 20.08 -18.27 -10.91
C PRO A 342 18.80 -17.45 -11.13
N GLN A 343 18.96 -16.25 -11.69
CA GLN A 343 17.82 -15.35 -11.93
C GLN A 343 16.78 -15.97 -12.86
N GLU A 344 17.20 -16.75 -13.84
CA GLU A 344 16.30 -17.46 -14.77
C GLU A 344 15.44 -18.50 -14.04
N VAL A 345 15.98 -19.13 -12.98
CA VAL A 345 15.21 -20.08 -12.15
C VAL A 345 14.20 -19.35 -11.28
N LYS A 346 14.60 -18.21 -10.70
CA LYS A 346 13.67 -17.37 -9.93
C LYS A 346 12.52 -16.87 -10.79
N GLN A 347 12.82 -16.41 -12.02
CA GLN A 347 11.81 -15.93 -12.94
C GLN A 347 10.89 -17.07 -13.39
N ALA A 348 11.42 -18.25 -13.73
CA ALA A 348 10.61 -19.39 -14.13
C ALA A 348 9.66 -19.84 -13.00
N ARG A 349 10.13 -19.84 -11.75
CA ARG A 349 9.28 -20.13 -10.58
C ARG A 349 8.19 -19.07 -10.39
N LEU A 350 8.53 -17.81 -10.59
CA LEU A 350 7.56 -16.71 -10.50
C LEU A 350 6.47 -16.87 -11.55
N ASP A 351 6.85 -17.10 -12.81
CA ASP A 351 5.93 -17.25 -13.93
C ASP A 351 5.00 -18.45 -13.70
N GLU A 352 5.54 -19.61 -13.31
CA GLU A 352 4.73 -20.81 -13.01
C GLU A 352 3.75 -20.59 -11.86
N LEU A 353 4.17 -19.87 -10.79
CA LEU A 353 3.30 -19.60 -9.66
C LEU A 353 2.17 -18.63 -10.03
N MET A 354 2.47 -17.62 -10.85
CA MET A 354 1.49 -16.64 -11.33
C MET A 354 0.51 -17.27 -12.32
N ASP A 355 0.94 -18.20 -13.19
CA ASP A 355 0.05 -18.95 -14.07
C ASP A 355 -0.99 -19.77 -13.28
N ILE A 356 -0.57 -20.40 -12.19
CA ILE A 356 -1.49 -21.12 -11.28
C ILE A 356 -2.53 -20.14 -10.70
N GLN A 357 -2.10 -18.98 -10.22
CA GLN A 357 -3.00 -18.00 -9.64
C GLN A 357 -3.94 -17.38 -10.69
N GLN A 358 -3.47 -17.14 -11.90
CA GLN A 358 -4.31 -16.64 -13.00
C GLN A 358 -5.48 -17.59 -13.26
N GLY A 359 -5.23 -18.89 -13.33
CA GLY A 359 -6.27 -19.90 -13.47
C GLY A 359 -7.28 -19.88 -12.31
N ILE A 360 -6.80 -19.74 -11.07
CA ILE A 360 -7.65 -19.63 -9.88
C ILE A 360 -8.49 -18.33 -9.94
N SER A 361 -7.89 -17.21 -10.32
CA SER A 361 -8.56 -15.93 -10.45
C SER A 361 -9.69 -15.97 -11.47
N ALA A 362 -9.44 -16.58 -12.65
CA ALA A 362 -10.46 -16.76 -13.69
C ALA A 362 -11.66 -17.58 -13.19
N GLU A 363 -11.41 -18.70 -12.49
CA GLU A 363 -12.46 -19.53 -11.91
C GLU A 363 -13.28 -18.75 -10.85
N LEU A 364 -12.62 -18.06 -9.91
CA LEU A 364 -13.27 -17.28 -8.85
C LEU A 364 -14.04 -16.07 -9.40
N SER A 365 -13.55 -15.45 -10.48
CA SER A 365 -14.26 -14.37 -11.17
C SER A 365 -15.51 -14.90 -11.89
N ALA A 366 -15.41 -16.05 -12.57
CA ALA A 366 -16.56 -16.69 -13.21
C ALA A 366 -17.65 -17.11 -12.20
N GLU A 367 -17.29 -17.52 -10.98
CA GLU A 367 -18.24 -17.84 -9.91
C GLU A 367 -19.07 -16.64 -9.44
N LYS A 368 -18.66 -15.39 -9.77
CA LYS A 368 -19.38 -14.16 -9.44
C LYS A 368 -20.47 -13.81 -10.45
N ILE A 369 -20.49 -14.40 -11.64
CA ILE A 369 -21.49 -14.13 -12.66
C ILE A 369 -22.90 -14.43 -12.11
N GLY A 370 -23.83 -13.48 -12.28
CA GLY A 370 -25.19 -13.52 -11.75
C GLY A 370 -25.30 -13.12 -10.28
N LYS A 371 -24.21 -12.82 -9.58
CA LYS A 371 -24.27 -12.31 -8.21
C LYS A 371 -24.50 -10.81 -8.19
N GLN A 372 -25.18 -10.38 -7.15
CA GLN A 372 -25.39 -8.95 -6.87
C GLN A 372 -24.34 -8.47 -5.88
N MET A 373 -23.76 -7.30 -6.15
CA MET A 373 -22.67 -6.74 -5.37
C MET A 373 -22.85 -5.24 -5.16
N LYS A 374 -22.39 -4.72 -4.00
CA LYS A 374 -22.22 -3.29 -3.75
C LYS A 374 -20.92 -2.83 -4.40
N VAL A 375 -20.97 -1.76 -5.20
CA VAL A 375 -19.82 -1.21 -5.92
C VAL A 375 -19.74 0.29 -5.67
N ILE A 376 -18.55 0.81 -5.38
CA ILE A 376 -18.24 2.25 -5.42
C ILE A 376 -17.66 2.59 -6.79
N ILE A 377 -18.06 3.71 -7.36
CA ILE A 377 -17.53 4.18 -8.65
C ILE A 377 -16.32 5.05 -8.41
N ASP A 378 -15.17 4.66 -8.97
CA ASP A 378 -13.91 5.37 -8.79
C ASP A 378 -13.65 6.41 -9.88
N ARG A 379 -13.94 6.09 -11.15
CA ARG A 379 -13.66 6.95 -12.29
C ARG A 379 -14.48 6.59 -13.52
N LEU A 380 -14.43 7.48 -14.51
CA LEU A 380 -14.90 7.20 -15.87
C LEU A 380 -13.67 7.06 -16.77
N GLU A 381 -13.59 5.96 -17.50
CA GLU A 381 -12.49 5.66 -18.40
C GLU A 381 -13.05 5.10 -19.72
N GLY A 382 -12.85 5.83 -20.82
CA GLY A 382 -13.40 5.45 -22.12
C GLY A 382 -14.93 5.31 -22.09
N ASP A 383 -15.42 4.13 -22.41
CA ASP A 383 -16.84 3.80 -22.43
C ASP A 383 -17.35 3.14 -21.15
N TYR A 384 -16.53 3.06 -20.09
CA TYR A 384 -16.89 2.41 -18.84
C TYR A 384 -16.75 3.32 -17.63
N TYR A 385 -17.70 3.22 -16.71
CA TYR A 385 -17.47 3.56 -15.32
C TYR A 385 -16.71 2.41 -14.67
N ILE A 386 -15.63 2.76 -14.00
CA ILE A 386 -14.79 1.82 -13.28
C ILE A 386 -15.11 1.93 -11.79
N GLY A 387 -15.39 0.79 -11.19
CA GLY A 387 -15.70 0.73 -9.77
C GLY A 387 -15.05 -0.46 -9.09
N ARG A 388 -15.24 -0.58 -7.79
CA ARG A 388 -14.70 -1.68 -6.96
C ARG A 388 -15.74 -2.19 -5.99
N THR A 389 -15.60 -3.46 -5.63
CA THR A 389 -16.38 -4.07 -4.56
C THR A 389 -15.66 -3.91 -3.20
N GLU A 390 -16.34 -4.34 -2.11
CA GLU A 390 -15.69 -4.44 -0.80
C GLU A 390 -14.49 -5.40 -0.77
N PHE A 391 -14.32 -6.22 -1.80
CA PHE A 391 -13.27 -7.23 -1.92
C PHE A 391 -12.07 -6.79 -2.74
N ASP A 392 -12.06 -5.54 -3.22
CA ASP A 392 -11.06 -5.06 -4.16
C ASP A 392 -10.44 -3.74 -3.66
N SER A 393 -9.12 -3.74 -3.49
CA SER A 393 -8.36 -2.55 -3.12
C SER A 393 -8.11 -1.66 -4.32
N PRO A 394 -8.14 -0.33 -4.19
CA PRO A 394 -7.78 0.56 -5.29
C PRO A 394 -6.37 0.27 -5.81
N GLU A 395 -6.16 0.48 -7.12
CA GLU A 395 -4.86 0.45 -7.82
C GLU A 395 -4.19 -0.93 -7.97
N VAL A 396 -4.54 -1.92 -7.15
CA VAL A 396 -3.81 -3.20 -7.10
C VAL A 396 -4.67 -4.44 -7.30
N ASP A 397 -5.99 -4.33 -7.16
CA ASP A 397 -6.92 -5.44 -7.34
C ASP A 397 -7.82 -5.22 -8.57
N PRO A 398 -8.52 -6.26 -9.06
CA PRO A 398 -9.44 -6.18 -10.19
C PRO A 398 -10.56 -5.16 -10.02
N GLU A 399 -11.09 -4.74 -11.15
CA GLU A 399 -12.08 -3.68 -11.26
C GLU A 399 -13.46 -4.21 -11.70
N VAL A 400 -14.47 -3.39 -11.51
CA VAL A 400 -15.83 -3.64 -12.01
C VAL A 400 -16.14 -2.61 -13.10
N LEU A 401 -16.33 -3.10 -14.33
CA LEU A 401 -16.62 -2.29 -15.51
C LEU A 401 -18.13 -2.21 -15.75
N ILE A 402 -18.68 -0.99 -15.84
CA ILE A 402 -20.09 -0.73 -16.08
C ILE A 402 -20.22 0.18 -17.30
N ASP A 403 -20.94 -0.27 -18.33
CA ASP A 403 -21.11 0.48 -19.57
C ASP A 403 -21.78 1.84 -19.31
N ARG A 404 -21.14 2.93 -19.73
CA ARG A 404 -21.62 4.30 -19.52
C ARG A 404 -22.92 4.61 -20.29
N SER A 405 -23.27 3.81 -21.29
CA SER A 405 -24.50 3.99 -22.06
C SER A 405 -25.75 3.60 -21.27
N GLU A 406 -25.61 2.83 -20.16
CA GLU A 406 -26.76 2.42 -19.36
C GLU A 406 -27.43 3.61 -18.64
N ARG A 407 -26.61 4.41 -17.94
CA ARG A 407 -27.03 5.63 -17.24
C ARG A 407 -25.83 6.43 -16.75
N GLU A 408 -26.06 7.70 -16.43
CA GLU A 408 -25.04 8.54 -15.78
C GLU A 408 -24.88 8.13 -14.31
N LEU A 409 -23.60 7.83 -13.91
CA LEU A 409 -23.22 7.49 -12.55
C LEU A 409 -22.38 8.60 -11.93
N LYS A 410 -22.44 8.73 -10.61
CA LYS A 410 -21.62 9.68 -9.86
C LYS A 410 -20.40 9.00 -9.26
N ILE A 411 -19.22 9.54 -9.54
CA ILE A 411 -17.96 9.10 -8.93
C ILE A 411 -18.05 9.26 -7.41
N GLY A 412 -17.54 8.29 -6.66
CA GLY A 412 -17.60 8.24 -5.20
C GLY A 412 -18.97 7.88 -4.62
N GLN A 413 -19.93 7.41 -5.44
CA GLN A 413 -21.21 6.90 -4.97
C GLN A 413 -21.26 5.38 -5.08
N PHE A 414 -22.06 4.78 -4.20
CA PHE A 414 -22.30 3.35 -4.18
C PHE A 414 -23.52 2.98 -5.02
N TYR A 415 -23.43 1.85 -5.69
CA TYR A 415 -24.51 1.27 -6.49
C TYR A 415 -24.59 -0.23 -6.25
N GLN A 416 -25.81 -0.77 -6.40
CA GLN A 416 -26.02 -2.20 -6.45
C GLN A 416 -25.93 -2.67 -7.90
N VAL A 417 -25.06 -3.61 -8.19
CA VAL A 417 -24.84 -4.15 -9.52
C VAL A 417 -25.10 -5.65 -9.58
N GLU A 418 -25.39 -6.16 -10.76
CA GLU A 418 -25.37 -7.59 -11.09
C GLU A 418 -24.20 -7.87 -12.03
N VAL A 419 -23.37 -8.83 -11.69
CA VAL A 419 -22.25 -9.25 -12.53
C VAL A 419 -22.78 -10.04 -13.73
N MET A 420 -22.52 -9.55 -14.94
CA MET A 420 -23.01 -10.12 -16.19
C MET A 420 -21.99 -11.01 -16.88
N ASN A 421 -20.71 -10.68 -16.72
CA ASN A 421 -19.59 -11.40 -17.31
C ASN A 421 -18.34 -11.17 -16.45
N ALA A 422 -17.31 -11.99 -16.66
CA ALA A 422 -16.00 -11.86 -16.03
C ALA A 422 -14.93 -12.31 -17.04
N ASP A 423 -13.76 -11.69 -16.96
CA ASP A 423 -12.53 -12.22 -17.54
C ASP A 423 -11.60 -12.77 -16.44
N ASP A 424 -10.33 -12.95 -16.75
CA ASP A 424 -9.36 -13.53 -15.80
C ASP A 424 -9.22 -12.70 -14.51
N PHE A 425 -9.53 -11.40 -14.57
CA PHE A 425 -9.38 -10.46 -13.47
C PHE A 425 -10.64 -9.64 -13.22
N ASP A 426 -11.14 -8.92 -14.22
CA ASP A 426 -12.18 -7.91 -14.07
C ASP A 426 -13.60 -8.46 -14.21
N LEU A 427 -14.55 -7.73 -13.65
CA LEU A 427 -15.97 -8.04 -13.70
C LEU A 427 -16.69 -7.03 -14.59
N TYR A 428 -17.60 -7.52 -15.42
CA TYR A 428 -18.52 -6.68 -16.20
C TYR A 428 -19.90 -6.73 -15.57
N ALA A 429 -20.44 -5.59 -15.21
CA ALA A 429 -21.67 -5.53 -14.43
C ALA A 429 -22.65 -4.49 -14.99
N LYS A 430 -23.91 -4.68 -14.64
CA LYS A 430 -24.97 -3.69 -14.89
C LYS A 430 -25.55 -3.17 -13.57
N ILE A 431 -26.05 -1.93 -13.58
CA ILE A 431 -26.71 -1.32 -12.43
C ILE A 431 -28.10 -1.95 -12.23
N ILE A 432 -28.39 -2.32 -10.99
CA ILE A 432 -29.74 -2.74 -10.59
C ILE A 432 -30.44 -1.57 -9.92
N ASN A 433 -29.83 -0.98 -8.90
CA ASN A 433 -30.39 0.11 -8.12
C ASN A 433 -29.28 1.06 -7.60
N ASP A 434 -29.69 2.26 -7.18
CA ASP A 434 -28.86 3.08 -6.31
C ASP A 434 -28.72 2.37 -4.95
N TYR A 435 -27.58 2.52 -4.32
CA TYR A 435 -27.39 2.03 -2.97
C TYR A 435 -27.79 3.15 -2.00
N GLU A 436 -28.88 2.94 -1.25
CA GLU A 436 -29.41 3.88 -0.26
C GLU A 436 -28.59 3.88 1.05
#